data_d2acb6e6422ad042abfa22fc7355e674
#
_entry.id   d2acb6e6422ad042abfa22fc7355e674
#
_cell.length_a   1.000
_cell.length_b   1.000
_cell.length_c   1.000
_cell.angle_alpha   90.00
_cell.angle_beta   90.00
_cell.angle_gamma   90.00
#
_symmetry.space_group_name_H-M   'P 1'
#
loop_
_entity.id
_entity.type
_entity.pdbx_description
1 polymer ?
#
loop_
_entity_poly.entity_id
_entity_poly.type
_entity_poly.pdbx_seq_one_letter_code
_entity_poly.pdbx_strand_id
1 'polypeptide(L)'
;AASDVYKRQLMQAQLIETMLLVTINHQSLIATKSARIVRAAEGRPIMEFGARRAQGYDASVLGARAAYIAGVAGTSCTMASRQFGIPAMGTMAHSWVQSFSSEYEAFKAYAESYPKNCQLLVDTYNTLHSGVPNAIKCAREVLEPMGQRLVGVRIDSGDLTYLSRKTREMLDQAGLKDCRITVSNSIDEYLLRELLHQGACIDSFGVCLLYTSPSPRDS
;
A
#
# COMPACT_ATOMS: atom_id res chain seq x y z
N ALA A 1 5.19 20.65 -24.07
CA ALA A 1 4.62 21.57 -23.05
C ALA A 1 5.57 22.73 -22.74
N ALA A 2 6.86 22.49 -22.49
CA ALA A 2 7.83 23.59 -22.27
C ALA A 2 8.00 24.50 -23.52
N SER A 3 7.85 23.96 -24.73
CA SER A 3 7.95 24.71 -25.99
C SER A 3 6.84 25.74 -26.20
N ASP A 4 5.68 25.58 -25.54
CA ASP A 4 4.56 26.50 -25.71
C ASP A 4 4.71 27.78 -24.88
N VAL A 5 5.47 27.74 -23.79
CA VAL A 5 5.77 28.91 -22.95
C VAL A 5 6.60 29.93 -23.75
N TYR A 6 7.50 29.47 -24.61
CA TYR A 6 8.32 30.35 -25.47
C TYR A 6 7.52 31.10 -26.58
N LYS A 7 6.30 30.67 -26.85
CA LYS A 7 5.45 31.29 -27.89
C LYS A 7 4.47 32.33 -27.34
N ARG A 8 4.48 32.60 -26.02
CA ARG A 8 3.60 33.58 -25.39
C ARG A 8 4.33 34.87 -25.07
N GLN A 9 3.57 35.94 -24.83
CA GLN A 9 4.14 37.19 -24.35
C GLN A 9 4.78 36.98 -22.97
N LEU A 10 5.98 37.54 -22.78
CA LEU A 10 6.80 37.36 -21.57
C LEU A 10 6.02 37.66 -20.28
N MET A 11 5.27 38.77 -20.23
CA MET A 11 4.47 39.11 -19.05
C MET A 11 3.41 38.06 -18.70
N GLN A 12 2.72 37.52 -19.69
CA GLN A 12 1.71 36.47 -19.49
C GLN A 12 2.37 35.17 -19.02
N ALA A 13 3.49 34.80 -19.59
CA ALA A 13 4.27 33.62 -19.19
C ALA A 13 4.75 33.72 -17.74
N GLN A 14 5.25 34.87 -17.31
CA GLN A 14 5.69 35.10 -15.92
C GLN A 14 4.56 34.95 -14.90
N LEU A 15 3.35 35.40 -15.21
CA LEU A 15 2.21 35.31 -14.30
C LEU A 15 1.75 33.85 -14.05
N ILE A 16 1.87 32.98 -15.03
CA ILE A 16 1.36 31.61 -14.95
C ILE A 16 2.45 30.54 -14.73
N GLU A 17 3.74 30.90 -14.88
CA GLU A 17 4.88 29.97 -14.84
C GLU A 17 4.86 29.11 -13.58
N THR A 18 4.84 29.76 -12.41
CA THR A 18 4.91 29.05 -11.12
C THR A 18 3.72 28.05 -10.95
N MET A 19 2.51 28.45 -11.30
CA MET A 19 1.34 27.58 -11.21
C MET A 19 1.47 26.36 -12.12
N LEU A 20 1.92 26.58 -13.36
CA LEU A 20 2.13 25.49 -14.32
C LEU A 20 3.22 24.53 -13.84
N LEU A 21 4.35 25.04 -13.41
CA LEU A 21 5.47 24.23 -12.95
C LEU A 21 5.10 23.39 -11.71
N VAL A 22 4.47 23.99 -10.70
CA VAL A 22 4.04 23.25 -9.50
C VAL A 22 3.05 22.16 -9.86
N THR A 23 2.05 22.45 -10.70
CA THR A 23 1.02 21.48 -11.10
C THR A 23 1.61 20.31 -11.89
N ILE A 24 2.48 20.60 -12.85
CA ILE A 24 3.10 19.59 -13.71
C ILE A 24 4.13 18.77 -12.92
N ASN A 25 5.01 19.42 -12.17
CA ASN A 25 6.10 18.77 -11.46
C ASN A 25 5.59 17.77 -10.43
N HIS A 26 4.63 18.17 -9.58
CA HIS A 26 4.08 17.30 -8.56
C HIS A 26 3.58 15.98 -9.15
N GLN A 27 2.71 16.04 -10.14
CA GLN A 27 2.14 14.84 -10.76
C GLN A 27 3.16 14.03 -11.57
N SER A 28 4.07 14.70 -12.29
CA SER A 28 5.12 14.04 -13.08
C SER A 28 6.12 13.30 -12.22
N LEU A 29 6.54 13.88 -11.09
CA LEU A 29 7.46 13.24 -10.16
C LEU A 29 6.84 11.99 -9.52
N ILE A 30 5.58 12.07 -9.10
CA ILE A 30 4.86 10.92 -8.54
C ILE A 30 4.67 9.82 -9.61
N ALA A 31 4.23 10.18 -10.80
CA ALA A 31 4.08 9.20 -11.88
C ALA A 31 5.42 8.53 -12.24
N THR A 32 6.51 9.30 -12.27
CA THR A 32 7.86 8.76 -12.53
C THR A 32 8.30 7.78 -11.43
N LYS A 33 8.12 8.14 -10.16
CA LYS A 33 8.44 7.26 -9.02
C LYS A 33 7.58 6.00 -9.07
N SER A 34 6.28 6.15 -9.31
CA SER A 34 5.33 5.05 -9.43
C SER A 34 5.72 4.08 -10.55
N ALA A 35 6.07 4.59 -11.73
CA ALA A 35 6.49 3.77 -12.85
C ALA A 35 7.77 2.96 -12.57
N ARG A 36 8.72 3.52 -11.80
CA ARG A 36 9.93 2.80 -11.37
C ARG A 36 9.58 1.65 -10.42
N ILE A 37 8.70 1.90 -9.45
CA ILE A 37 8.25 0.90 -8.48
C ILE A 37 7.43 -0.20 -9.15
N VAL A 38 6.49 0.15 -10.05
CA VAL A 38 5.70 -0.83 -10.81
C VAL A 38 6.61 -1.75 -11.64
N ARG A 39 7.64 -1.20 -12.30
CA ARG A 39 8.63 -2.03 -13.02
C ARG A 39 9.42 -2.95 -12.09
N ALA A 40 9.83 -2.45 -10.94
CA ALA A 40 10.58 -3.23 -9.96
C ALA A 40 9.74 -4.37 -9.35
N ALA A 41 8.41 -4.24 -9.33
CA ALA A 41 7.49 -5.22 -8.76
C ALA A 41 7.29 -6.49 -9.60
N GLU A 42 7.82 -6.55 -10.82
CA GLU A 42 7.78 -7.74 -11.69
C GLU A 42 6.35 -8.29 -11.86
N GLY A 43 5.39 -7.40 -12.10
CA GLY A 43 3.99 -7.74 -12.30
C GLY A 43 3.15 -7.89 -11.04
N ARG A 44 3.73 -7.78 -9.85
CA ARG A 44 2.97 -7.78 -8.58
C ARG A 44 2.22 -6.47 -8.39
N PRO A 45 0.97 -6.50 -7.90
CA PRO A 45 0.19 -5.29 -7.65
C PRO A 45 0.86 -4.36 -6.64
N ILE A 46 0.86 -3.06 -6.97
CA ILE A 46 1.28 -1.98 -6.08
C ILE A 46 0.05 -1.22 -5.61
N MET A 47 -0.06 -0.98 -4.32
CA MET A 47 -1.10 -0.15 -3.71
C MET A 47 -0.48 1.16 -3.22
N GLU A 48 -1.12 2.28 -3.52
CA GLU A 48 -0.68 3.61 -3.09
C GLU A 48 -1.20 3.90 -1.66
N PHE A 49 -0.29 4.09 -0.70
CA PHE A 49 -0.59 4.36 0.72
C PHE A 49 -0.03 5.70 1.21
N GLY A 50 0.29 6.62 0.32
CA GLY A 50 0.97 7.87 0.63
C GLY A 50 0.07 9.04 1.03
N ALA A 51 -1.26 8.91 0.94
CA ALA A 51 -2.19 10.02 1.14
C ALA A 51 -1.92 10.83 2.44
N ARG A 52 -1.63 10.16 3.56
CA ARG A 52 -1.33 10.78 4.86
C ARG A 52 -0.01 11.58 4.90
N ARG A 53 0.87 11.42 3.90
CA ARG A 53 2.18 12.09 3.80
C ARG A 53 2.20 13.18 2.71
N ALA A 54 1.07 13.45 2.07
CA ALA A 54 0.96 14.48 1.05
C ALA A 54 1.01 15.89 1.65
N GLN A 55 1.49 16.85 0.85
CA GLN A 55 1.52 18.27 1.21
C GLN A 55 0.18 18.94 0.91
N GLY A 56 -0.85 18.52 1.63
CA GLY A 56 -2.21 19.03 1.52
C GLY A 56 -3.16 18.09 0.77
N TYR A 57 -4.44 18.43 0.83
CA TYR A 57 -5.52 17.63 0.31
C TYR A 57 -5.42 17.38 -1.21
N ASP A 58 -5.25 18.46 -1.98
CA ASP A 58 -5.16 18.36 -3.44
C ASP A 58 -3.94 17.55 -3.88
N ALA A 59 -2.81 17.71 -3.18
CA ALA A 59 -1.60 16.91 -3.42
C ALA A 59 -1.86 15.41 -3.20
N SER A 60 -2.64 15.05 -2.17
CA SER A 60 -3.03 13.67 -1.92
C SER A 60 -3.88 13.09 -3.06
N VAL A 61 -4.90 13.82 -3.47
CA VAL A 61 -5.87 13.37 -4.49
C VAL A 61 -5.24 13.29 -5.88
N LEU A 62 -4.49 14.33 -6.29
CA LEU A 62 -3.82 14.39 -7.58
C LEU A 62 -2.61 13.43 -7.64
N GLY A 63 -1.94 13.23 -6.51
CA GLY A 63 -0.87 12.26 -6.40
C GLY A 63 -1.34 10.82 -6.58
N ALA A 64 -2.43 10.43 -5.93
CA ALA A 64 -3.05 9.12 -6.12
C ALA A 64 -3.47 8.88 -7.58
N ARG A 65 -4.02 9.92 -8.24
CA ARG A 65 -4.34 9.87 -9.67
C ARG A 65 -3.10 9.67 -10.54
N ALA A 66 -2.04 10.41 -10.29
CA ALA A 66 -0.79 10.31 -11.03
C ALA A 66 -0.14 8.93 -10.88
N ALA A 67 -0.18 8.36 -9.67
CA ALA A 67 0.27 7.01 -9.38
C ALA A 67 -0.53 5.95 -10.15
N TYR A 68 -1.86 6.08 -10.19
CA TYR A 68 -2.74 5.17 -10.92
C TYR A 68 -2.48 5.19 -12.43
N ILE A 69 -2.31 6.38 -13.02
CA ILE A 69 -1.93 6.53 -14.44
C ILE A 69 -0.61 5.82 -14.75
N ALA A 70 0.31 5.77 -13.79
CA ALA A 70 1.60 5.09 -13.93
C ALA A 70 1.56 3.57 -13.70
N GLY A 71 0.38 2.98 -13.47
CA GLY A 71 0.18 1.53 -13.38
C GLY A 71 0.02 0.98 -11.97
N VAL A 72 -0.21 1.81 -10.96
CA VAL A 72 -0.55 1.37 -9.60
C VAL A 72 -1.97 0.82 -9.57
N ALA A 73 -2.19 -0.29 -8.86
CA ALA A 73 -3.44 -1.04 -8.89
C ALA A 73 -4.61 -0.32 -8.16
N GLY A 74 -4.31 0.51 -7.18
CA GLY A 74 -5.32 1.23 -6.41
C GLY A 74 -4.72 2.12 -5.32
N THR A 75 -5.56 2.84 -4.59
CA THR A 75 -5.14 3.81 -3.58
C THR A 75 -5.91 3.68 -2.27
N SER A 76 -5.27 4.04 -1.18
CA SER A 76 -5.93 4.23 0.12
C SER A 76 -6.67 5.58 0.23
N CYS A 77 -6.49 6.49 -0.73
CA CYS A 77 -7.17 7.78 -0.79
C CYS A 77 -8.59 7.62 -1.33
N THR A 78 -9.56 7.48 -0.44
CA THR A 78 -10.98 7.29 -0.80
C THR A 78 -11.56 8.46 -1.61
N MET A 79 -11.05 9.68 -1.42
CA MET A 79 -11.46 10.84 -2.22
C MET A 79 -11.00 10.73 -3.66
N ALA A 80 -9.75 10.29 -3.90
CA ALA A 80 -9.27 10.03 -5.26
C ALA A 80 -10.04 8.88 -5.92
N SER A 81 -10.36 7.83 -5.14
CA SER A 81 -11.21 6.75 -5.60
C SER A 81 -12.57 7.26 -6.08
N ARG A 82 -13.23 8.06 -5.26
CA ARG A 82 -14.56 8.65 -5.59
C ARG A 82 -14.51 9.58 -6.80
N GLN A 83 -13.48 10.42 -6.89
CA GLN A 83 -13.38 11.46 -7.91
C GLN A 83 -12.95 10.93 -9.27
N PHE A 84 -12.06 9.93 -9.31
CA PHE A 84 -11.42 9.44 -10.54
C PHE A 84 -11.75 7.98 -10.87
N GLY A 85 -12.59 7.31 -10.08
CA GLY A 85 -12.91 5.89 -10.29
C GLY A 85 -11.74 4.93 -10.02
N ILE A 86 -10.73 5.34 -9.25
CA ILE A 86 -9.59 4.50 -8.90
C ILE A 86 -10.02 3.47 -7.85
N PRO A 87 -9.63 2.18 -7.98
CA PRO A 87 -9.96 1.18 -6.97
C PRO A 87 -9.48 1.60 -5.57
N ALA A 88 -10.41 1.65 -4.60
CA ALA A 88 -10.06 1.85 -3.20
C ALA A 88 -9.47 0.57 -2.64
N MET A 89 -8.26 0.63 -2.11
CA MET A 89 -7.53 -0.51 -1.57
C MET A 89 -6.92 -0.14 -0.21
N GLY A 90 -6.90 -1.10 0.69
CA GLY A 90 -6.33 -0.88 2.01
C GLY A 90 -6.70 -2.00 2.96
N THR A 91 -6.18 -1.91 4.17
CA THR A 91 -6.42 -2.83 5.27
C THR A 91 -6.69 -2.02 6.54
N MET A 92 -6.92 -2.72 7.66
CA MET A 92 -6.96 -2.08 8.98
C MET A 92 -5.62 -1.41 9.33
N ALA A 93 -5.64 -0.47 10.27
CA ALA A 93 -4.45 0.13 10.86
C ALA A 93 -4.08 -0.60 12.18
N HIS A 94 -2.83 -0.44 12.66
CA HIS A 94 -2.41 -0.96 13.95
C HIS A 94 -3.29 -0.43 15.11
N SER A 95 -3.70 0.84 15.03
CA SER A 95 -4.62 1.44 16.02
C SER A 95 -5.98 0.73 16.10
N TRP A 96 -6.47 0.16 15.00
CA TRP A 96 -7.66 -0.70 15.03
C TRP A 96 -7.42 -1.94 15.90
N VAL A 97 -6.33 -2.65 15.66
CA VAL A 97 -5.99 -3.85 16.42
C VAL A 97 -5.83 -3.52 17.91
N GLN A 98 -5.16 -2.41 18.22
CA GLN A 98 -4.93 -1.94 19.59
C GLN A 98 -6.19 -1.43 20.31
N SER A 99 -7.28 -1.16 19.60
CA SER A 99 -8.54 -0.71 20.21
C SER A 99 -9.40 -1.86 20.77
N PHE A 100 -8.99 -3.10 20.56
CA PHE A 100 -9.68 -4.30 21.06
C PHE A 100 -8.94 -4.93 22.24
N SER A 101 -9.64 -5.76 23.01
CA SER A 101 -9.08 -6.49 24.14
C SER A 101 -7.99 -7.50 23.77
N SER A 102 -8.04 -8.01 22.53
CA SER A 102 -7.04 -8.90 21.96
C SER A 102 -6.96 -8.75 20.46
N GLU A 103 -5.83 -9.16 19.88
CA GLU A 103 -5.62 -9.17 18.42
C GLU A 103 -6.65 -10.06 17.71
N TYR A 104 -7.00 -11.20 18.31
CA TYR A 104 -8.01 -12.10 17.75
C TYR A 104 -9.40 -11.44 17.65
N GLU A 105 -9.83 -10.73 18.72
CA GLU A 105 -11.12 -10.01 18.71
C GLU A 105 -11.16 -8.92 17.63
N ALA A 106 -10.04 -8.21 17.41
CA ALA A 106 -9.92 -7.24 16.33
C ALA A 106 -10.05 -7.91 14.95
N PHE A 107 -9.40 -9.05 14.75
CA PHE A 107 -9.47 -9.80 13.50
C PHE A 107 -10.86 -10.36 13.24
N LYS A 108 -11.52 -10.89 14.28
CA LYS A 108 -12.89 -11.38 14.20
C LYS A 108 -13.86 -10.27 13.79
N ALA A 109 -13.83 -9.13 14.47
CA ALA A 109 -14.68 -7.99 14.15
C ALA A 109 -14.47 -7.48 12.71
N TYR A 110 -13.22 -7.48 12.23
CA TYR A 110 -12.92 -7.10 10.86
C TYR A 110 -13.41 -8.13 9.85
N ALA A 111 -13.23 -9.42 10.11
CA ALA A 111 -13.69 -10.51 9.25
C ALA A 111 -15.22 -10.53 9.12
N GLU A 112 -15.94 -10.28 10.21
CA GLU A 112 -17.40 -10.15 10.22
C GLU A 112 -17.88 -8.94 9.40
N SER A 113 -17.13 -7.83 9.44
CA SER A 113 -17.48 -6.60 8.70
C SER A 113 -17.12 -6.67 7.22
N TYR A 114 -16.02 -7.35 6.86
CA TYR A 114 -15.49 -7.42 5.49
C TYR A 114 -15.16 -8.86 5.05
N PRO A 115 -16.11 -9.79 5.10
CA PRO A 115 -15.83 -11.21 4.90
C PRO A 115 -15.29 -11.55 3.51
N LYS A 116 -15.72 -10.82 2.45
CA LYS A 116 -15.29 -11.07 1.07
C LYS A 116 -13.88 -10.57 0.73
N ASN A 117 -13.39 -9.58 1.48
CA ASN A 117 -12.10 -8.93 1.24
C ASN A 117 -11.27 -8.87 2.52
N CYS A 118 -11.35 -9.90 3.36
CA CYS A 118 -10.65 -9.94 4.63
C CYS A 118 -9.15 -10.08 4.41
N GLN A 119 -8.43 -9.00 4.75
CA GLN A 119 -6.97 -8.97 4.78
C GLN A 119 -6.53 -8.41 6.14
N LEU A 120 -5.75 -9.19 6.89
CA LEU A 120 -5.43 -8.93 8.29
C LEU A 120 -4.00 -8.40 8.45
N LEU A 121 -3.83 -7.35 9.27
CA LEU A 121 -2.54 -6.78 9.63
C LEU A 121 -1.96 -7.55 10.80
N VAL A 122 -0.89 -8.33 10.58
CA VAL A 122 -0.45 -9.37 11.52
C VAL A 122 0.80 -9.01 12.35
N ASP A 123 1.30 -7.80 12.20
CA ASP A 123 2.56 -7.39 12.87
C ASP A 123 2.36 -6.33 13.97
N THR A 124 1.13 -6.18 14.49
CA THR A 124 0.85 -5.21 15.57
C THR A 124 1.63 -5.53 16.84
N TYR A 125 1.78 -6.80 17.18
CA TYR A 125 2.52 -7.27 18.37
C TYR A 125 3.68 -8.17 17.99
N ASN A 126 3.40 -9.38 17.52
CA ASN A 126 4.40 -10.33 17.07
C ASN A 126 3.86 -11.13 15.87
N THR A 127 4.46 -10.95 14.72
CA THR A 127 3.98 -11.53 13.47
C THR A 127 3.85 -13.06 13.55
N LEU A 128 4.90 -13.76 14.01
CA LEU A 128 4.96 -15.22 13.95
C LEU A 128 4.33 -15.92 15.16
N HIS A 129 4.35 -15.29 16.34
CA HIS A 129 3.85 -15.89 17.57
C HIS A 129 2.45 -15.46 17.96
N SER A 130 1.91 -14.40 17.36
CA SER A 130 0.58 -13.87 17.63
C SER A 130 -0.22 -13.61 16.35
N GLY A 131 0.25 -12.72 15.47
CA GLY A 131 -0.52 -12.25 14.34
C GLY A 131 -0.93 -13.35 13.35
N VAL A 132 0.02 -14.09 12.81
CA VAL A 132 -0.26 -15.18 11.86
C VAL A 132 -1.07 -16.31 12.50
N PRO A 133 -0.77 -16.79 13.73
CA PRO A 133 -1.62 -17.77 14.41
C PRO A 133 -3.07 -17.29 14.61
N ASN A 134 -3.27 -16.04 15.04
CA ASN A 134 -4.60 -15.45 15.20
C ASN A 134 -5.33 -15.26 13.85
N ALA A 135 -4.62 -14.93 12.80
CA ALA A 135 -5.17 -14.84 11.45
C ALA A 135 -5.65 -16.21 10.94
N ILE A 136 -4.86 -17.25 11.13
CA ILE A 136 -5.23 -18.64 10.80
C ILE A 136 -6.45 -19.08 11.62
N LYS A 137 -6.46 -18.79 12.92
CA LYS A 137 -7.60 -19.07 13.79
C LYS A 137 -8.86 -18.35 13.31
N CYS A 138 -8.76 -17.07 12.98
CA CYS A 138 -9.86 -16.26 12.45
C CYS A 138 -10.39 -16.83 11.10
N ALA A 139 -9.50 -17.27 10.22
CA ALA A 139 -9.90 -17.91 8.97
C ALA A 139 -10.77 -19.13 9.20
N ARG A 140 -10.38 -20.02 10.13
CA ARG A 140 -11.10 -21.27 10.42
C ARG A 140 -12.39 -21.07 11.22
N GLU A 141 -12.34 -20.21 12.24
CA GLU A 141 -13.47 -20.06 13.18
C GLU A 141 -14.53 -19.07 12.70
N VAL A 142 -14.15 -18.10 11.85
CA VAL A 142 -15.05 -17.01 11.42
C VAL A 142 -15.34 -17.08 9.92
N LEU A 143 -14.31 -17.09 9.07
CA LEU A 143 -14.50 -16.98 7.62
C LEU A 143 -15.00 -18.30 6.98
N GLU A 144 -14.41 -19.43 7.32
CA GLU A 144 -14.83 -20.74 6.76
C GLU A 144 -16.31 -21.08 7.05
N PRO A 145 -16.84 -20.87 8.28
CA PRO A 145 -18.28 -21.07 8.53
C PRO A 145 -19.18 -20.15 7.72
N MET A 146 -18.69 -18.98 7.31
CA MET A 146 -19.41 -18.04 6.44
C MET A 146 -19.25 -18.37 4.94
N GLY A 147 -18.56 -19.45 4.60
CA GLY A 147 -18.24 -19.80 3.21
C GLY A 147 -17.25 -18.82 2.55
N GLN A 148 -16.47 -18.11 3.35
CA GLN A 148 -15.50 -17.11 2.91
C GLN A 148 -14.06 -17.57 3.18
N ARG A 149 -13.09 -16.86 2.58
CA ARG A 149 -11.66 -17.17 2.75
C ARG A 149 -10.91 -15.96 3.28
N LEU A 150 -9.83 -16.22 3.99
CA LEU A 150 -8.83 -15.18 4.29
C LEU A 150 -8.12 -14.81 2.99
N VAL A 151 -8.35 -13.59 2.51
CA VAL A 151 -7.80 -13.09 1.23
C VAL A 151 -6.30 -12.84 1.34
N GLY A 152 -5.85 -12.34 2.48
CA GLY A 152 -4.44 -12.07 2.68
C GLY A 152 -4.08 -11.65 4.09
N VAL A 153 -2.78 -11.58 4.33
CA VAL A 153 -2.18 -10.96 5.51
C VAL A 153 -1.24 -9.83 5.09
N ARG A 154 -1.09 -8.82 5.95
CA ARG A 154 -0.19 -7.70 5.72
C ARG A 154 0.87 -7.63 6.81
N ILE A 155 2.13 -7.42 6.39
CA ILE A 155 3.30 -7.22 7.23
C ILE A 155 3.85 -5.83 6.95
N ASP A 156 3.96 -4.97 7.96
CA ASP A 156 4.34 -3.55 7.84
C ASP A 156 5.67 -3.23 8.55
N SER A 157 6.31 -4.21 9.18
CA SER A 157 7.51 -4.01 10.00
C SER A 157 8.42 -5.25 10.05
N GLY A 158 9.66 -5.03 10.52
CA GLY A 158 10.65 -6.09 10.73
C GLY A 158 11.38 -6.52 9.45
N ASP A 159 12.08 -7.67 9.52
CA ASP A 159 12.73 -8.28 8.36
C ASP A 159 11.68 -8.90 7.43
N LEU A 160 11.30 -8.16 6.40
CA LEU A 160 10.23 -8.55 5.47
C LEU A 160 10.57 -9.83 4.69
N THR A 161 11.84 -10.08 4.37
CA THR A 161 12.25 -11.31 3.69
C THR A 161 12.03 -12.52 4.58
N TYR A 162 12.55 -12.49 5.79
CA TYR A 162 12.40 -13.56 6.76
C TYR A 162 10.94 -13.77 7.16
N LEU A 163 10.25 -12.70 7.52
CA LEU A 163 8.85 -12.77 7.97
C LEU A 163 7.90 -13.26 6.89
N SER A 164 8.05 -12.81 5.64
CA SER A 164 7.19 -13.27 4.55
C SER A 164 7.37 -14.75 4.25
N ARG A 165 8.61 -15.26 4.28
CA ARG A 165 8.89 -16.70 4.08
C ARG A 165 8.30 -17.54 5.20
N LYS A 166 8.51 -17.14 6.47
CA LYS A 166 7.95 -17.86 7.62
C LYS A 166 6.41 -17.80 7.65
N THR A 167 5.84 -16.66 7.34
CA THR A 167 4.40 -16.51 7.21
C THR A 167 3.84 -17.43 6.13
N ARG A 168 4.50 -17.53 4.97
CA ARG A 168 4.09 -18.45 3.89
C ARG A 168 4.13 -19.90 4.34
N GLU A 169 5.20 -20.32 5.01
CA GLU A 169 5.31 -21.68 5.58
C GLU A 169 4.14 -21.98 6.53
N MET A 170 3.81 -21.06 7.44
CA MET A 170 2.71 -21.23 8.39
C MET A 170 1.34 -21.30 7.72
N LEU A 171 1.08 -20.43 6.74
CA LEU A 171 -0.18 -20.41 5.99
C LEU A 171 -0.34 -21.69 5.16
N ASP A 172 0.73 -22.19 4.54
CA ASP A 172 0.70 -23.44 3.77
C ASP A 172 0.44 -24.66 4.64
N GLN A 173 1.07 -24.72 5.81
CA GLN A 173 0.83 -25.78 6.81
C GLN A 173 -0.62 -25.75 7.34
N ALA A 174 -1.21 -24.55 7.42
CA ALA A 174 -2.62 -24.39 7.78
C ALA A 174 -3.61 -24.70 6.65
N GLY A 175 -3.12 -24.98 5.42
CA GLY A 175 -3.97 -25.22 4.24
C GLY A 175 -4.42 -23.93 3.53
N LEU A 176 -3.94 -22.76 3.95
CA LEU A 176 -4.32 -21.45 3.39
C LEU A 176 -3.37 -21.03 2.24
N LYS A 177 -3.20 -21.91 1.25
CA LYS A 177 -2.28 -21.68 0.12
C LYS A 177 -2.64 -20.47 -0.74
N ASP A 178 -3.92 -20.14 -0.83
CA ASP A 178 -4.44 -19.03 -1.62
C ASP A 178 -4.36 -17.68 -0.88
N CYS A 179 -4.02 -17.67 0.41
CA CYS A 179 -3.87 -16.47 1.22
C CYS A 179 -2.65 -15.68 0.76
N ARG A 180 -2.85 -14.43 0.33
CA ARG A 180 -1.80 -13.55 -0.18
C ARG A 180 -1.02 -12.88 0.93
N ILE A 181 0.26 -12.60 0.68
CA ILE A 181 1.11 -11.84 1.58
C ILE A 181 1.37 -10.47 0.95
N THR A 182 0.91 -9.42 1.63
CA THR A 182 1.17 -8.03 1.29
C THR A 182 2.22 -7.47 2.24
N VAL A 183 3.20 -6.75 1.73
CA VAL A 183 4.15 -6.03 2.58
C VAL A 183 4.05 -4.53 2.33
N SER A 184 4.35 -3.77 3.36
CA SER A 184 4.41 -2.31 3.31
C SER A 184 5.50 -1.83 4.26
N ASN A 185 5.70 -0.55 4.40
CA ASN A 185 6.78 0.09 5.16
C ASN A 185 7.94 0.57 4.28
N SER A 186 8.05 1.88 4.11
CA SER A 186 9.18 2.59 3.48
C SER A 186 9.79 1.93 2.24
N ILE A 187 8.94 1.23 1.46
CA ILE A 187 9.36 0.46 0.29
C ILE A 187 9.60 1.42 -0.88
N ASP A 188 10.77 1.32 -1.46
CA ASP A 188 11.13 1.97 -2.72
C ASP A 188 11.52 0.92 -3.79
N GLU A 189 11.88 1.38 -4.99
CA GLU A 189 12.26 0.51 -6.10
C GLU A 189 13.53 -0.30 -5.84
N TYR A 190 14.40 0.15 -4.94
CA TYR A 190 15.66 -0.54 -4.60
C TYR A 190 15.39 -1.64 -3.58
N LEU A 191 14.74 -1.30 -2.47
CA LEU A 191 14.37 -2.26 -1.44
C LEU A 191 13.45 -3.36 -2.01
N LEU A 192 12.50 -2.98 -2.88
CA LEU A 192 11.59 -3.93 -3.51
C LEU A 192 12.35 -4.98 -4.33
N ARG A 193 13.31 -4.55 -5.16
CA ARG A 193 14.17 -5.47 -5.93
C ARG A 193 14.98 -6.38 -5.01
N GLU A 194 15.54 -5.82 -3.95
CA GLU A 194 16.33 -6.58 -2.98
C GLU A 194 15.49 -7.65 -2.29
N LEU A 195 14.28 -7.31 -1.82
CA LEU A 195 13.35 -8.28 -1.22
C LEU A 195 13.04 -9.44 -2.17
N LEU A 196 12.75 -9.15 -3.44
CA LEU A 196 12.47 -10.16 -4.44
C LEU A 196 13.71 -11.01 -4.77
N HIS A 197 14.86 -10.39 -4.90
CA HIS A 197 16.13 -11.09 -5.15
C HIS A 197 16.52 -12.03 -4.00
N GLN A 198 16.24 -11.63 -2.76
CA GLN A 198 16.42 -12.47 -1.58
C GLN A 198 15.38 -13.60 -1.44
N GLY A 199 14.43 -13.70 -2.35
CA GLY A 199 13.41 -14.74 -2.36
C GLY A 199 12.30 -14.54 -1.32
N ALA A 200 11.94 -13.29 -1.02
CA ALA A 200 10.77 -12.99 -0.21
C ALA A 200 9.48 -13.50 -0.85
N CYS A 201 8.61 -14.08 -0.04
CA CYS A 201 7.30 -14.59 -0.49
C CYS A 201 6.24 -13.48 -0.40
N ILE A 202 6.20 -12.62 -1.41
CA ILE A 202 5.37 -11.42 -1.42
C ILE A 202 4.50 -11.41 -2.68
N ASP A 203 3.19 -11.21 -2.51
CA ASP A 203 2.22 -11.18 -3.60
C ASP A 203 1.86 -9.75 -4.02
N SER A 204 1.95 -8.76 -3.12
CA SER A 204 1.65 -7.36 -3.40
C SER A 204 2.37 -6.42 -2.44
N PHE A 205 2.47 -5.14 -2.82
CA PHE A 205 3.17 -4.12 -2.04
C PHE A 205 2.28 -2.92 -1.77
N GLY A 206 2.31 -2.41 -0.53
CA GLY A 206 1.75 -1.12 -0.15
C GLY A 206 2.87 -0.08 -0.07
N VAL A 207 2.84 0.93 -0.92
CA VAL A 207 3.95 1.90 -1.08
C VAL A 207 3.47 3.33 -0.89
N CYS A 208 4.26 4.15 -0.20
CA CYS A 208 4.05 5.58 -0.12
C CYS A 208 4.70 6.26 -1.33
N LEU A 209 3.92 6.52 -2.38
CA LEU A 209 4.40 7.12 -3.64
C LEU A 209 4.48 8.64 -3.61
N LEU A 210 3.82 9.28 -2.64
CA LEU A 210 3.81 10.74 -2.46
C LEU A 210 5.06 11.27 -1.75
N TYR A 211 5.95 10.37 -1.33
CA TYR A 211 7.12 10.72 -0.55
C TYR A 211 8.37 10.81 -1.41
N THR A 212 8.93 12.00 -1.52
CA THR A 212 10.18 12.28 -2.26
C THR A 212 11.30 12.79 -1.37
N SER A 213 11.05 13.04 -0.08
CA SER A 213 12.04 13.50 0.89
C SER A 213 12.16 12.54 2.08
N PRO A 214 13.36 12.32 2.65
CA PRO A 214 13.51 11.50 3.84
C PRO A 214 12.66 12.04 4.99
N SER A 215 11.95 11.16 5.67
CA SER A 215 11.18 11.50 6.87
C SER A 215 12.16 11.78 8.02
N PRO A 216 11.89 12.73 8.92
CA PRO A 216 12.68 12.89 10.14
C PRO A 216 12.74 11.62 11.03
N ARG A 217 11.95 10.60 10.72
CA ARG A 217 11.98 9.30 11.39
C ARG A 217 12.92 8.28 10.73
N ASP A 218 13.45 8.61 9.57
CA ASP A 218 14.32 7.73 8.78
C ASP A 218 15.81 8.11 8.95
N SER A 219 16.12 9.02 9.91
CA SER A 219 17.48 9.45 10.32
C SER A 219 17.85 8.93 11.68
#